data_cf7735db237f88ced2a52b55e5020003
#
_entry.id   cf7735db237f88ced2a52b55e5020003
#
_cell.length_a   1.000
_cell.length_b   1.000
_cell.length_c   1.000
_cell.angle_alpha   90.00
_cell.angle_beta   90.00
_cell.angle_gamma   90.00
#
_symmetry.space_group_name_H-M   'P 1'
#
loop_
_entity.id
_entity.type
_entity.pdbx_description
1 polymer ?
#
loop_
_entity_poly.entity_id
_entity_poly.type
_entity_poly.pdbx_seq_one_letter_code
_entity_poly.pdbx_strand_id
1 'polypeptide(L)'
;MGSCCRVFNRRKISGCQMKTKLRIAVQSKGRLNEDTMALLAEAGVKIGASKRTLLIAARNFPLETLYLRDDDIPRTVADGVADVGIVGLNELVEQGAEAEIVRHLGFGACRLSIAIPKEQEYHGVEWLQGRRIATSYPAILSKFLQEKGITAEIHVITGSVEISTGIGLADAIFDIVSSGSTLVSNNLKEVETVLESDAVLIAYPGLSEEKKRILDDLLFRFNAVMSAGDKKYVLMNAPREAVPAIVDVLPGIKSPTIMPLAQEGWCSIHTVLDEECFWDIIGRLKTVGAEGILVLPIEKMIL
;
A
#
# COMPACT_ATOMS: atom_id res chain seq x y z
N MET A 1 -27.23 38.84 41.13
CA MET A 1 -27.31 38.60 39.73
C MET A 1 -25.93 38.11 39.31
N GLY A 2 -25.71 36.83 39.49
CA GLY A 2 -24.37 36.21 39.40
C GLY A 2 -24.15 35.54 38.09
N SER A 3 -23.14 35.99 37.36
CA SER A 3 -22.59 35.38 36.16
C SER A 3 -21.83 34.12 36.51
N CYS A 4 -22.30 32.96 36.04
CA CYS A 4 -21.62 31.67 36.22
C CYS A 4 -20.82 31.35 34.95
N CYS A 5 -19.61 31.92 34.80
CA CYS A 5 -18.64 31.45 33.83
C CYS A 5 -17.91 30.25 34.40
N ARG A 6 -18.29 29.06 33.99
CA ARG A 6 -17.49 27.83 34.23
C ARG A 6 -16.26 27.86 33.33
N VAL A 7 -15.13 28.16 33.96
CA VAL A 7 -13.80 27.97 33.39
C VAL A 7 -13.56 26.50 33.12
N PHE A 8 -13.51 26.11 31.84
CA PHE A 8 -13.02 24.80 31.44
C PHE A 8 -11.52 24.73 31.77
N ASN A 9 -11.24 24.04 32.86
CA ASN A 9 -9.88 23.73 33.28
C ASN A 9 -9.24 22.81 32.27
N ARG A 10 -8.47 23.33 31.31
CA ARG A 10 -7.57 22.56 30.48
C ARG A 10 -6.56 21.89 31.39
N ARG A 11 -6.85 20.65 31.82
CA ARG A 11 -5.82 19.77 32.36
C ARG A 11 -4.75 19.64 31.27
N LYS A 12 -3.62 20.32 31.46
CA LYS A 12 -2.37 19.95 30.82
C LYS A 12 -2.14 18.49 31.21
N ILE A 13 -2.35 17.60 30.25
CA ILE A 13 -1.80 16.24 30.33
C ILE A 13 -0.30 16.47 30.29
N SER A 14 0.31 16.52 31.49
CA SER A 14 1.76 16.56 31.65
C SER A 14 2.32 15.36 30.89
N GLY A 15 3.21 15.64 29.92
CA GLY A 15 3.85 14.66 29.09
C GLY A 15 4.54 13.58 29.92
N CYS A 16 3.89 12.44 30.06
CA CYS A 16 4.59 11.20 30.30
C CYS A 16 5.40 10.95 29.04
N GLN A 17 6.70 11.24 29.04
CA GLN A 17 7.60 10.81 27.98
C GLN A 17 7.52 9.30 27.98
N MET A 18 6.80 8.72 27.02
CA MET A 18 6.83 7.27 26.79
C MET A 18 8.29 6.92 26.47
N LYS A 19 8.93 6.21 27.40
CA LYS A 19 10.33 5.76 27.26
C LYS A 19 10.49 4.75 26.13
N THR A 20 9.43 4.02 25.82
CA THR A 20 9.39 2.97 24.79
C THR A 20 8.92 3.54 23.46
N LYS A 21 9.66 3.26 22.42
CA LYS A 21 9.29 3.59 21.04
C LYS A 21 9.27 2.34 20.21
N LEU A 22 8.37 2.32 19.24
CA LEU A 22 8.36 1.32 18.18
C LEU A 22 9.37 1.74 17.11
N ARG A 23 10.28 0.88 16.74
CA ARG A 23 11.23 1.12 15.66
C ARG A 23 10.71 0.50 14.38
N ILE A 24 10.47 1.33 13.36
CA ILE A 24 10.05 0.91 12.03
C ILE A 24 11.20 1.04 11.03
N ALA A 25 11.56 -0.06 10.39
CA ALA A 25 12.50 -0.06 9.28
C ALA A 25 11.76 0.25 7.96
N VAL A 26 12.30 1.16 7.17
CA VAL A 26 11.73 1.58 5.89
C VAL A 26 12.83 1.73 4.85
N GLN A 27 12.50 1.59 3.59
CA GLN A 27 13.44 1.85 2.50
C GLN A 27 13.97 3.29 2.55
N SER A 28 15.25 3.50 2.30
CA SER A 28 15.89 4.81 2.43
C SER A 28 15.58 5.78 1.29
N LYS A 29 15.18 5.28 0.11
CA LYS A 29 14.87 6.05 -1.10
C LYS A 29 14.06 5.19 -2.08
N GLY A 30 13.43 5.83 -3.06
CA GLY A 30 12.64 5.16 -4.09
C GLY A 30 11.16 5.21 -3.79
N ARG A 31 10.36 4.64 -4.71
CA ARG A 31 8.90 4.73 -4.69
C ARG A 31 8.28 4.15 -3.42
N LEU A 32 8.75 2.99 -2.98
CA LEU A 32 8.26 2.37 -1.75
C LEU A 32 8.47 3.27 -0.52
N ASN A 33 9.61 4.02 -0.46
CA ASN A 33 9.83 5.01 0.59
C ASN A 33 8.83 6.16 0.50
N GLU A 34 8.60 6.70 -0.71
CA GLU A 34 7.69 7.83 -0.93
C GLU A 34 6.27 7.47 -0.48
N ASP A 35 5.76 6.32 -0.91
CA ASP A 35 4.43 5.81 -0.55
C ASP A 35 4.33 5.52 0.96
N THR A 36 5.38 4.94 1.56
CA THR A 36 5.45 4.70 3.01
C THR A 36 5.40 6.01 3.81
N MET A 37 6.15 7.01 3.39
CA MET A 37 6.17 8.31 4.07
C MET A 37 4.86 9.07 3.90
N ALA A 38 4.18 8.92 2.75
CA ALA A 38 2.85 9.45 2.53
C ALA A 38 1.84 8.81 3.48
N LEU A 39 1.80 7.46 3.57
CA LEU A 39 0.93 6.73 4.48
C LEU A 39 1.14 7.16 5.96
N LEU A 40 2.40 7.28 6.40
CA LEU A 40 2.73 7.75 7.75
C LEU A 40 2.25 9.18 8.00
N ALA A 41 2.41 10.07 7.01
CA ALA A 41 1.96 11.45 7.11
C ALA A 41 0.42 11.55 7.17
N GLU A 42 -0.30 10.82 6.33
CA GLU A 42 -1.76 10.74 6.30
C GLU A 42 -2.30 10.10 7.58
N ALA A 43 -1.60 9.12 8.17
CA ALA A 43 -1.86 8.57 9.49
C ALA A 43 -1.57 9.55 10.64
N GLY A 44 -1.13 10.77 10.32
CA GLY A 44 -0.85 11.84 11.27
C GLY A 44 0.46 11.66 12.03
N VAL A 45 1.39 10.82 11.56
CA VAL A 45 2.72 10.63 12.16
C VAL A 45 3.70 11.62 11.54
N LYS A 46 4.24 12.53 12.35
CA LYS A 46 5.13 13.60 11.90
C LYS A 46 6.59 13.20 12.07
N ILE A 47 7.23 12.74 11.01
CA ILE A 47 8.65 12.40 10.97
C ILE A 47 9.45 13.65 10.57
N GLY A 48 10.56 13.92 11.27
CA GLY A 48 11.44 15.04 10.95
C GLY A 48 12.24 14.75 9.68
N ALA A 49 12.41 15.76 8.83
CA ALA A 49 13.34 15.65 7.69
C ALA A 49 14.80 15.72 8.19
N SER A 50 15.60 14.71 7.89
CA SER A 50 17.06 14.75 8.06
C SER A 50 17.74 14.03 6.89
N LYS A 51 18.64 14.74 6.22
CA LYS A 51 19.41 14.17 5.07
C LYS A 51 20.60 13.31 5.48
N ARG A 52 20.95 13.27 6.78
CA ARG A 52 22.20 12.66 7.27
C ARG A 52 22.02 11.61 8.38
N THR A 53 20.79 11.43 8.87
CA THR A 53 20.53 10.55 10.01
C THR A 53 19.67 9.37 9.55
N LEU A 54 20.16 8.16 9.75
CA LEU A 54 19.44 6.92 9.39
C LEU A 54 18.35 6.55 10.39
N LEU A 55 18.36 7.13 11.61
CA LEU A 55 17.36 6.87 12.65
C LEU A 55 16.72 8.20 13.08
N ILE A 56 15.42 8.37 12.85
CA ILE A 56 14.69 9.61 13.10
C ILE A 56 13.45 9.33 13.93
N ALA A 57 13.33 9.98 15.10
CA ALA A 57 12.14 9.87 15.93
C ALA A 57 11.01 10.76 15.40
N ALA A 58 9.80 10.23 15.43
CA ALA A 58 8.59 11.00 15.18
C ALA A 58 8.36 12.01 16.31
N ARG A 59 7.74 13.16 15.98
CA ARG A 59 7.54 14.27 16.92
C ARG A 59 6.31 14.11 17.81
N ASN A 60 5.33 13.34 17.35
CA ASN A 60 3.99 13.30 17.94
C ASN A 60 3.44 11.89 18.13
N PHE A 61 4.25 10.88 17.86
CA PHE A 61 3.91 9.48 18.01
C PHE A 61 5.13 8.71 18.55
N PRO A 62 4.97 7.67 19.37
CA PRO A 62 6.09 6.91 19.94
C PRO A 62 6.74 5.98 18.90
N LEU A 63 7.18 6.54 17.78
CA LEU A 63 7.81 5.85 16.66
C LEU A 63 9.21 6.42 16.41
N GLU A 64 10.12 5.57 15.99
CA GLU A 64 11.38 5.98 15.36
C GLU A 64 11.57 5.22 14.05
N THR A 65 11.95 5.94 13.00
CA THR A 65 12.10 5.41 11.65
C THR A 65 13.56 5.13 11.37
N LEU A 66 13.88 3.89 11.01
CA LEU A 66 15.21 3.43 10.59
C LEU A 66 15.22 3.28 9.07
N TYR A 67 16.10 4.04 8.39
CA TYR A 67 16.22 4.03 6.93
C TYR A 67 17.28 3.04 6.48
N LEU A 68 16.88 2.03 5.71
CA LEU A 68 17.74 0.94 5.24
C LEU A 68 17.61 0.76 3.72
N ARG A 69 18.38 -0.18 3.17
CA ARG A 69 18.10 -0.78 1.87
C ARG A 69 16.92 -1.74 2.04
N ASP A 70 16.17 -1.96 0.98
CA ASP A 70 15.01 -2.85 0.97
C ASP A 70 15.39 -4.30 1.32
N ASP A 71 16.48 -4.79 0.75
CA ASP A 71 17.04 -6.12 0.99
C ASP A 71 17.48 -6.37 2.45
N ASP A 72 17.81 -5.31 3.21
CA ASP A 72 18.22 -5.39 4.62
C ASP A 72 17.05 -5.41 5.62
N ILE A 73 15.86 -4.93 5.20
CA ILE A 73 14.72 -4.74 6.10
C ILE A 73 14.22 -6.07 6.70
N PRO A 74 13.96 -7.13 5.91
CA PRO A 74 13.41 -8.38 6.43
C PRO A 74 14.26 -8.96 7.56
N ARG A 75 15.56 -9.03 7.36
CA ARG A 75 16.48 -9.58 8.34
C ARG A 75 16.63 -8.70 9.57
N THR A 76 16.67 -7.38 9.40
CA THR A 76 16.71 -6.42 10.51
C THR A 76 15.50 -6.55 11.43
N VAL A 77 14.32 -6.88 10.88
CA VAL A 77 13.12 -7.17 11.67
C VAL A 77 13.20 -8.56 12.31
N ALA A 78 13.57 -9.59 11.56
CA ALA A 78 13.69 -10.95 12.08
C ALA A 78 14.68 -11.06 13.26
N ASP A 79 15.77 -10.29 13.21
CA ASP A 79 16.78 -10.22 14.28
C ASP A 79 16.35 -9.32 15.47
N GLY A 80 15.17 -8.70 15.41
CA GLY A 80 14.63 -7.81 16.47
C GLY A 80 15.37 -6.48 16.61
N VAL A 81 16.21 -6.10 15.64
CA VAL A 81 16.89 -4.79 15.60
C VAL A 81 15.89 -3.68 15.26
N ALA A 82 14.96 -3.95 14.34
CA ALA A 82 13.74 -3.19 14.18
C ALA A 82 12.54 -4.00 14.69
N ASP A 83 11.54 -3.31 15.22
CA ASP A 83 10.34 -3.94 15.76
C ASP A 83 9.36 -4.31 14.65
N VAL A 84 9.28 -3.44 13.65
CA VAL A 84 8.46 -3.61 12.45
C VAL A 84 9.20 -3.10 11.22
N GLY A 85 8.76 -3.48 10.04
CA GLY A 85 9.32 -3.00 8.78
C GLY A 85 8.27 -2.87 7.69
N ILE A 86 8.47 -1.95 6.76
CA ILE A 86 7.68 -1.88 5.52
C ILE A 86 8.59 -2.25 4.36
N VAL A 87 8.22 -3.29 3.64
CA VAL A 87 9.04 -3.91 2.59
C VAL A 87 8.14 -4.55 1.53
N GLY A 88 8.65 -4.77 0.33
CA GLY A 88 7.96 -5.59 -0.66
C GLY A 88 7.87 -7.06 -0.22
N LEU A 89 6.72 -7.70 -0.44
CA LEU A 89 6.55 -9.13 -0.15
C LEU A 89 7.62 -9.98 -0.85
N ASN A 90 8.03 -9.58 -2.05
CA ASN A 90 9.12 -10.23 -2.80
C ASN A 90 10.44 -10.28 -2.01
N GLU A 91 10.82 -9.19 -1.35
CA GLU A 91 12.05 -9.14 -0.55
C GLU A 91 11.95 -10.04 0.69
N LEU A 92 10.78 -10.05 1.35
CA LEU A 92 10.55 -10.94 2.50
C LEU A 92 10.69 -12.42 2.09
N VAL A 93 10.09 -12.79 0.96
CA VAL A 93 10.12 -14.17 0.43
C VAL A 93 11.52 -14.54 -0.04
N GLU A 94 12.22 -13.64 -0.74
CA GLU A 94 13.58 -13.88 -1.23
C GLU A 94 14.56 -14.12 -0.09
N GLN A 95 14.47 -13.29 0.98
CA GLN A 95 15.36 -13.40 2.13
C GLN A 95 15.01 -14.59 3.04
N GLY A 96 13.79 -15.15 2.93
CA GLY A 96 13.32 -16.22 3.80
C GLY A 96 13.36 -15.86 5.29
N ALA A 97 13.19 -14.57 5.60
CA ALA A 97 13.31 -14.06 6.96
C ALA A 97 12.07 -14.42 7.82
N GLU A 98 12.29 -14.82 9.07
CA GLU A 98 11.24 -15.16 10.02
C GLU A 98 10.64 -13.88 10.63
N ALA A 99 9.74 -13.21 9.88
CA ALA A 99 8.96 -12.07 10.33
C ALA A 99 7.48 -12.31 10.06
N GLU A 100 6.63 -11.79 10.94
CA GLU A 100 5.17 -11.92 10.81
C GLU A 100 4.63 -10.84 9.86
N ILE A 101 3.86 -11.24 8.84
CA ILE A 101 3.14 -10.29 8.00
C ILE A 101 1.91 -9.82 8.79
N VAL A 102 1.92 -8.56 9.20
CA VAL A 102 0.85 -7.93 9.97
C VAL A 102 -0.22 -7.35 9.06
N ARG A 103 0.18 -6.75 7.93
CA ARG A 103 -0.74 -6.08 7.03
C ARG A 103 -0.18 -5.93 5.62
N HIS A 104 -1.02 -6.12 4.61
CA HIS A 104 -0.82 -5.64 3.25
C HIS A 104 -1.23 -4.17 3.17
N LEU A 105 -0.40 -3.32 2.55
CA LEU A 105 -0.59 -1.86 2.59
C LEU A 105 -1.27 -1.29 1.35
N GLY A 106 -1.50 -2.12 0.31
CA GLY A 106 -2.27 -1.74 -0.88
C GLY A 106 -1.54 -0.82 -1.86
N PHE A 107 -0.22 -0.63 -1.71
CA PHE A 107 0.62 0.10 -2.67
C PHE A 107 1.87 -0.70 -3.03
N GLY A 108 2.65 -0.22 -3.99
CA GLY A 108 3.86 -0.89 -4.45
C GLY A 108 3.59 -2.22 -5.17
N ALA A 109 2.37 -2.42 -5.69
CA ALA A 109 2.00 -3.63 -6.40
C ALA A 109 2.94 -3.88 -7.59
N CYS A 110 3.48 -5.08 -7.66
CA CYS A 110 4.33 -5.58 -8.72
C CYS A 110 4.20 -7.10 -8.80
N ARG A 111 4.89 -7.70 -9.76
CA ARG A 111 5.00 -9.16 -9.85
C ARG A 111 6.42 -9.55 -10.22
N LEU A 112 6.86 -10.68 -9.76
CA LEU A 112 8.09 -11.34 -10.21
C LEU A 112 7.74 -12.28 -11.35
N SER A 113 8.31 -12.03 -12.51
CA SER A 113 7.97 -12.76 -13.73
C SER A 113 9.19 -13.17 -14.52
N ILE A 114 9.04 -14.28 -15.23
CA ILE A 114 10.00 -14.71 -16.23
C ILE A 114 9.69 -13.99 -17.53
N ALA A 115 10.71 -13.42 -18.14
CA ALA A 115 10.63 -12.79 -19.45
C ALA A 115 11.72 -13.32 -20.38
N ILE A 116 11.36 -13.44 -21.66
CA ILE A 116 12.23 -13.96 -22.72
C ILE A 116 12.29 -12.96 -23.90
N PRO A 117 13.27 -13.03 -24.79
CA PRO A 117 13.29 -12.25 -26.02
C PRO A 117 11.99 -12.44 -26.82
N LYS A 118 11.44 -11.34 -27.40
CA LYS A 118 10.15 -11.36 -28.11
C LYS A 118 10.11 -12.34 -29.28
N GLU A 119 11.24 -12.52 -29.96
CA GLU A 119 11.40 -13.42 -31.11
C GLU A 119 11.42 -14.91 -30.73
N GLN A 120 11.61 -15.25 -29.47
CA GLN A 120 11.58 -16.64 -29.01
C GLN A 120 10.14 -17.12 -28.86
N GLU A 121 9.84 -18.32 -29.33
CA GLU A 121 8.56 -18.96 -29.07
C GLU A 121 8.59 -19.62 -27.68
N TYR A 122 7.51 -19.43 -26.94
CA TYR A 122 7.31 -20.01 -25.62
C TYR A 122 6.12 -20.97 -25.63
N HIS A 123 6.38 -22.22 -25.26
CA HIS A 123 5.37 -23.29 -25.28
C HIS A 123 5.09 -23.86 -23.88
N GLY A 124 5.47 -23.14 -22.84
CA GLY A 124 5.29 -23.56 -21.45
C GLY A 124 6.61 -23.59 -20.68
N VAL A 125 6.49 -23.89 -19.40
CA VAL A 125 7.60 -23.78 -18.43
C VAL A 125 8.78 -24.71 -18.77
N GLU A 126 8.55 -25.80 -19.50
CA GLU A 126 9.58 -26.74 -19.98
C GLU A 126 10.59 -26.08 -20.92
N TRP A 127 10.23 -24.93 -21.52
CA TRP A 127 11.14 -24.12 -22.32
C TRP A 127 12.38 -23.69 -21.53
N LEU A 128 12.25 -23.56 -20.21
CA LEU A 128 13.33 -23.12 -19.31
C LEU A 128 14.39 -24.22 -19.05
N GLN A 129 14.09 -25.48 -19.41
CA GLN A 129 15.00 -26.60 -19.16
C GLN A 129 16.39 -26.39 -19.79
N GLY A 130 17.44 -26.41 -18.98
CA GLY A 130 18.83 -26.22 -19.41
C GLY A 130 19.19 -24.79 -19.83
N ARG A 131 18.30 -23.81 -19.64
CA ARG A 131 18.51 -22.40 -20.00
C ARG A 131 19.23 -21.64 -18.89
N ARG A 132 19.88 -20.55 -19.27
CA ARG A 132 20.50 -19.56 -18.36
C ARG A 132 19.46 -18.49 -18.04
N ILE A 133 19.19 -18.26 -16.77
CA ILE A 133 18.21 -17.27 -16.30
C ILE A 133 18.92 -16.26 -15.41
N ALA A 134 18.93 -14.99 -15.81
CA ALA A 134 19.50 -13.91 -15.00
C ALA A 134 18.45 -13.37 -14.04
N THR A 135 18.83 -13.13 -12.77
CA THR A 135 17.91 -12.65 -11.74
C THR A 135 18.61 -11.97 -10.58
N SER A 136 17.89 -11.06 -9.91
CA SER A 136 18.21 -10.57 -8.57
C SER A 136 17.48 -11.35 -7.45
N TYR A 137 16.64 -12.33 -7.81
CA TYR A 137 15.79 -13.12 -6.90
C TYR A 137 16.05 -14.63 -7.05
N PRO A 138 17.28 -15.09 -6.73
CA PRO A 138 17.65 -16.50 -6.96
C PRO A 138 16.90 -17.49 -6.08
N ALA A 139 16.49 -17.13 -4.83
CA ALA A 139 15.80 -18.06 -3.94
C ALA A 139 14.38 -18.35 -4.43
N ILE A 140 13.64 -17.31 -4.81
CA ILE A 140 12.28 -17.46 -5.36
C ILE A 140 12.32 -18.24 -6.66
N LEU A 141 13.25 -17.90 -7.56
CA LEU A 141 13.39 -18.61 -8.84
C LEU A 141 13.75 -20.07 -8.63
N SER A 142 14.72 -20.37 -7.75
CA SER A 142 15.14 -21.75 -7.45
C SER A 142 13.96 -22.60 -6.93
N LYS A 143 13.17 -22.04 -6.02
CA LYS A 143 11.97 -22.70 -5.50
C LYS A 143 10.96 -23.00 -6.61
N PHE A 144 10.66 -22.01 -7.44
CA PHE A 144 9.75 -22.18 -8.58
C PHE A 144 10.20 -23.28 -9.54
N LEU A 145 11.49 -23.25 -9.93
CA LEU A 145 12.07 -24.26 -10.83
C LEU A 145 11.98 -25.66 -10.21
N GLN A 146 12.29 -25.79 -8.91
CA GLN A 146 12.18 -27.05 -8.19
C GLN A 146 10.74 -27.59 -8.17
N GLU A 147 9.76 -26.72 -7.87
CA GLU A 147 8.32 -27.08 -7.85
C GLU A 147 7.83 -27.56 -9.23
N LYS A 148 8.40 -27.00 -10.31
CA LYS A 148 8.09 -27.39 -11.69
C LYS A 148 8.92 -28.57 -12.21
N GLY A 149 9.90 -29.04 -11.45
CA GLY A 149 10.81 -30.11 -11.89
C GLY A 149 11.77 -29.69 -13.02
N ILE A 150 12.08 -28.38 -13.11
CA ILE A 150 12.95 -27.80 -14.14
C ILE A 150 14.35 -27.60 -13.58
N THR A 151 15.36 -27.94 -14.40
CA THR A 151 16.76 -27.63 -14.13
C THR A 151 17.22 -26.52 -15.07
N ALA A 152 17.60 -25.38 -14.52
CA ALA A 152 18.12 -24.23 -15.26
C ALA A 152 19.37 -23.67 -14.56
N GLU A 153 20.19 -22.92 -15.28
CA GLU A 153 21.35 -22.24 -14.74
C GLU A 153 20.98 -20.83 -14.27
N ILE A 154 21.10 -20.56 -12.98
CA ILE A 154 20.73 -19.26 -12.38
C ILE A 154 21.94 -18.36 -12.34
N HIS A 155 21.90 -17.23 -13.06
CA HIS A 155 22.90 -16.19 -13.06
C HIS A 155 22.44 -15.04 -12.15
N VAL A 156 23.03 -14.96 -10.96
CA VAL A 156 22.69 -13.90 -9.98
C VAL A 156 23.38 -12.60 -10.37
N ILE A 157 22.59 -11.56 -10.60
CA ILE A 157 23.09 -10.21 -10.89
C ILE A 157 22.30 -9.17 -10.08
N THR A 158 23.00 -8.10 -9.67
CA THR A 158 22.41 -7.01 -8.89
C THR A 158 22.16 -5.80 -9.78
N GLY A 159 20.90 -5.63 -10.21
CA GLY A 159 20.47 -4.51 -11.08
C GLY A 159 20.75 -4.74 -12.57
N SER A 160 19.98 -4.03 -13.40
CA SER A 160 20.03 -4.11 -14.87
C SER A 160 19.88 -5.54 -15.42
N VAL A 161 19.01 -6.33 -14.79
CA VAL A 161 18.74 -7.72 -15.19
C VAL A 161 18.21 -7.79 -16.62
N GLU A 162 17.44 -6.81 -17.03
CA GLU A 162 16.77 -6.71 -18.33
C GLU A 162 17.71 -6.67 -19.54
N ILE A 163 18.95 -6.25 -19.36
CA ILE A 163 19.94 -6.22 -20.49
C ILE A 163 20.60 -7.56 -20.74
N SER A 164 20.48 -8.50 -19.82
CA SER A 164 21.25 -9.76 -19.82
C SER A 164 21.03 -10.61 -21.05
N THR A 165 19.81 -10.65 -21.59
CA THR A 165 19.50 -11.39 -22.81
C THR A 165 20.08 -10.70 -24.04
N GLY A 166 20.03 -9.37 -24.10
CA GLY A 166 20.56 -8.59 -25.24
C GLY A 166 22.08 -8.70 -25.40
N ILE A 167 22.81 -8.92 -24.32
CA ILE A 167 24.27 -9.10 -24.34
C ILE A 167 24.72 -10.57 -24.36
N GLY A 168 23.77 -11.50 -24.43
CA GLY A 168 24.05 -12.93 -24.49
C GLY A 168 24.48 -13.59 -23.18
N LEU A 169 24.31 -12.91 -22.03
CA LEU A 169 24.61 -13.43 -20.69
C LEU A 169 23.61 -14.50 -20.27
N ALA A 170 22.33 -14.33 -20.62
CA ALA A 170 21.26 -15.25 -20.27
C ALA A 170 20.28 -15.42 -21.43
N ASP A 171 19.51 -16.49 -21.39
CA ASP A 171 18.47 -16.84 -22.39
C ASP A 171 17.09 -16.29 -21.96
N ALA A 172 16.92 -16.08 -20.65
CA ALA A 172 15.73 -15.49 -20.01
C ALA A 172 16.15 -14.62 -18.83
N ILE A 173 15.22 -13.80 -18.36
CA ILE A 173 15.35 -13.09 -17.09
C ILE A 173 14.21 -13.46 -16.14
N PHE A 174 14.47 -13.32 -14.83
CA PHE A 174 13.46 -13.36 -13.80
C PHE A 174 13.61 -12.11 -12.93
N ASP A 175 12.65 -11.20 -13.00
CA ASP A 175 12.78 -9.90 -12.35
C ASP A 175 11.42 -9.27 -12.02
N ILE A 176 11.43 -8.15 -11.30
CA ILE A 176 10.24 -7.36 -10.98
C ILE A 176 9.66 -6.73 -12.25
N VAL A 177 8.36 -6.93 -12.41
CA VAL A 177 7.56 -6.31 -13.45
C VAL A 177 6.43 -5.51 -12.79
N SER A 178 6.41 -4.21 -12.99
CA SER A 178 5.32 -3.35 -12.57
C SER A 178 4.40 -3.03 -13.78
N SER A 179 4.79 -2.10 -14.65
CA SER A 179 4.03 -1.77 -15.87
C SER A 179 4.47 -2.60 -17.10
N GLY A 180 5.60 -3.28 -17.04
CA GLY A 180 6.20 -3.99 -18.17
C GLY A 180 6.91 -3.11 -19.20
N SER A 181 6.95 -1.78 -19.02
CA SER A 181 7.60 -0.85 -19.96
C SER A 181 9.08 -1.13 -20.17
N THR A 182 9.80 -1.50 -19.09
CA THR A 182 11.22 -1.88 -19.15
C THR A 182 11.44 -3.13 -20.01
N LEU A 183 10.56 -4.13 -19.89
CA LEU A 183 10.63 -5.34 -20.72
C LEU A 183 10.46 -4.99 -22.21
N VAL A 184 9.46 -4.17 -22.53
CA VAL A 184 9.19 -3.74 -23.92
C VAL A 184 10.38 -3.00 -24.49
N SER A 185 11.00 -2.09 -23.72
CA SER A 185 12.16 -1.30 -24.15
C SER A 185 13.41 -2.15 -24.40
N ASN A 186 13.51 -3.33 -23.76
CA ASN A 186 14.62 -4.28 -23.92
C ASN A 186 14.27 -5.47 -24.83
N ASN A 187 13.21 -5.34 -25.65
CA ASN A 187 12.76 -6.37 -26.60
C ASN A 187 12.41 -7.71 -25.90
N LEU A 188 11.85 -7.64 -24.70
CA LEU A 188 11.41 -8.80 -23.91
C LEU A 188 9.90 -8.90 -23.89
N LYS A 189 9.40 -10.11 -23.69
CA LYS A 189 8.00 -10.42 -23.38
C LYS A 189 7.93 -11.25 -22.10
N GLU A 190 6.98 -10.91 -21.26
CA GLU A 190 6.63 -11.66 -20.06
C GLU A 190 5.93 -12.96 -20.46
N VAL A 191 6.29 -14.09 -19.83
CA VAL A 191 5.76 -15.40 -20.16
C VAL A 191 5.19 -16.16 -18.96
N GLU A 192 5.75 -15.99 -17.77
CA GLU A 192 5.28 -16.63 -16.54
C GLU A 192 5.33 -15.64 -15.39
N THR A 193 4.21 -15.50 -14.66
CA THR A 193 4.18 -14.80 -13.37
C THR A 193 4.39 -15.81 -12.26
N VAL A 194 5.42 -15.62 -11.46
CA VAL A 194 5.81 -16.55 -10.38
C VAL A 194 5.29 -16.08 -9.03
N LEU A 195 5.32 -14.77 -8.76
CA LEU A 195 4.90 -14.20 -7.48
C LEU A 195 4.27 -12.83 -7.71
N GLU A 196 3.07 -12.62 -7.20
CA GLU A 196 2.51 -11.28 -7.02
C GLU A 196 2.96 -10.69 -5.70
N SER A 197 3.33 -9.41 -5.70
CA SER A 197 3.90 -8.73 -4.55
C SER A 197 3.33 -7.32 -4.41
N ASP A 198 3.17 -6.92 -3.18
CA ASP A 198 2.83 -5.55 -2.76
C ASP A 198 3.66 -5.17 -1.53
N ALA A 199 3.49 -3.94 -1.05
CA ALA A 199 4.08 -3.49 0.20
C ALA A 199 3.40 -4.16 1.39
N VAL A 200 4.20 -4.77 2.28
CA VAL A 200 3.72 -5.39 3.52
C VAL A 200 4.35 -4.73 4.74
N LEU A 201 3.56 -4.59 5.79
CA LEU A 201 4.06 -4.31 7.13
C LEU A 201 4.38 -5.64 7.79
N ILE A 202 5.64 -5.84 8.15
CA ILE A 202 6.14 -7.02 8.86
C ILE A 202 6.51 -6.66 10.30
N ALA A 203 6.45 -7.63 11.20
CA ALA A 203 6.77 -7.45 12.62
C ALA A 203 7.70 -8.56 13.13
N TYR A 204 8.52 -8.19 14.11
CA TYR A 204 9.30 -9.12 14.91
C TYR A 204 8.34 -9.97 15.78
N PRO A 205 8.38 -11.31 15.73
CA PRO A 205 7.46 -12.15 16.49
C PRO A 205 7.56 -11.98 18.01
N GLY A 206 8.71 -11.52 18.50
CA GLY A 206 9.00 -11.33 19.93
C GLY A 206 8.70 -9.93 20.48
N LEU A 207 7.77 -9.18 19.91
CA LEU A 207 7.41 -7.85 20.39
C LEU A 207 6.88 -7.88 21.84
N SER A 208 7.34 -6.92 22.66
CA SER A 208 6.78 -6.72 24.00
C SER A 208 5.35 -6.18 23.93
N GLU A 209 4.54 -6.43 24.97
CA GLU A 209 3.15 -5.95 25.03
C GLU A 209 3.02 -4.43 24.92
N GLU A 210 4.01 -3.68 25.39
CA GLU A 210 4.03 -2.22 25.24
C GLU A 210 4.21 -1.82 23.77
N LYS A 211 5.10 -2.50 23.04
CA LYS A 211 5.34 -2.26 21.62
C LYS A 211 4.18 -2.74 20.74
N LYS A 212 3.53 -3.85 21.11
CA LYS A 212 2.30 -4.32 20.44
C LYS A 212 1.20 -3.25 20.50
N ARG A 213 0.97 -2.63 21.67
CA ARG A 213 -0.01 -1.54 21.80
C ARG A 213 0.30 -0.34 20.89
N ILE A 214 1.58 0.01 20.75
CA ILE A 214 1.98 1.09 19.83
C ILE A 214 1.74 0.67 18.37
N LEU A 215 2.00 -0.59 18.04
CA LEU A 215 1.71 -1.15 16.73
C LEU A 215 0.20 -1.15 16.43
N ASP A 216 -0.63 -1.55 17.39
CA ASP A 216 -2.09 -1.54 17.25
C ASP A 216 -2.62 -0.11 17.00
N ASP A 217 -2.10 0.88 17.72
CA ASP A 217 -2.43 2.29 17.50
C ASP A 217 -2.02 2.78 16.10
N LEU A 218 -0.86 2.31 15.59
CA LEU A 218 -0.40 2.62 14.24
C LEU A 218 -1.28 1.97 13.18
N LEU A 219 -1.61 0.68 13.37
CA LEU A 219 -2.49 -0.08 12.49
C LEU A 219 -3.90 0.51 12.43
N PHE A 220 -4.45 0.95 13.56
CA PHE A 220 -5.73 1.66 13.58
C PHE A 220 -5.70 2.91 12.68
N ARG A 221 -4.61 3.68 12.73
CA ARG A 221 -4.43 4.87 11.89
C ARG A 221 -4.27 4.52 10.41
N PHE A 222 -3.46 3.49 10.10
CA PHE A 222 -3.30 3.00 8.74
C PHE A 222 -4.63 2.51 8.16
N ASN A 223 -5.40 1.73 8.93
CA ASN A 223 -6.71 1.26 8.51
C ASN A 223 -7.66 2.42 8.21
N ALA A 224 -7.65 3.48 9.03
CA ALA A 224 -8.50 4.65 8.81
C ALA A 224 -8.15 5.40 7.51
N VAL A 225 -6.86 5.48 7.15
CA VAL A 225 -6.39 6.06 5.90
C VAL A 225 -6.73 5.16 4.73
N MET A 226 -6.36 3.88 4.80
CA MET A 226 -6.57 2.91 3.71
C MET A 226 -8.06 2.71 3.40
N SER A 227 -8.92 2.69 4.43
CA SER A 227 -10.39 2.58 4.24
C SER A 227 -11.00 3.80 3.56
N ALA A 228 -10.32 4.93 3.56
CA ALA A 228 -10.76 6.17 2.92
C ALA A 228 -10.26 6.34 1.47
N GLY A 229 -9.17 5.63 1.11
CA GLY A 229 -8.38 5.90 -0.11
C GLY A 229 -9.20 6.10 -1.39
N ASP A 230 -10.05 5.13 -1.71
CA ASP A 230 -10.88 5.17 -2.92
C ASP A 230 -12.30 5.69 -2.68
N LYS A 231 -12.59 6.13 -1.44
CA LYS A 231 -13.92 6.61 -1.07
C LYS A 231 -14.07 8.11 -1.27
N LYS A 232 -15.23 8.51 -1.76
CA LYS A 232 -15.61 9.91 -1.91
C LYS A 232 -16.87 10.19 -1.13
N TYR A 233 -16.91 11.34 -0.47
CA TYR A 233 -18.12 11.86 0.11
C TYR A 233 -18.86 12.65 -0.96
N VAL A 234 -20.04 12.16 -1.35
CA VAL A 234 -20.85 12.73 -2.40
C VAL A 234 -22.07 13.41 -1.78
N LEU A 235 -22.25 14.67 -2.09
CA LEU A 235 -23.40 15.48 -1.74
C LEU A 235 -24.09 15.88 -3.03
N MET A 236 -25.43 15.80 -3.06
CA MET A 236 -26.24 16.26 -4.19
C MET A 236 -27.55 16.84 -3.68
N ASN A 237 -28.13 17.78 -4.42
CA ASN A 237 -29.45 18.31 -4.18
C ASN A 237 -30.45 17.66 -5.12
N ALA A 238 -31.70 17.46 -4.66
CA ALA A 238 -32.74 16.89 -5.50
C ALA A 238 -34.14 17.29 -5.00
N PRO A 239 -35.15 17.28 -5.88
CA PRO A 239 -36.54 17.29 -5.45
C PRO A 239 -36.83 16.09 -4.54
N ARG A 240 -37.59 16.30 -3.48
CA ARG A 240 -37.92 15.25 -2.50
C ARG A 240 -38.59 14.02 -3.14
N GLU A 241 -39.37 14.25 -4.19
CA GLU A 241 -40.03 13.20 -4.99
C GLU A 241 -39.05 12.30 -5.76
N ALA A 242 -37.84 12.83 -6.11
CA ALA A 242 -36.80 12.09 -6.82
C ALA A 242 -35.97 11.17 -5.89
N VAL A 243 -36.09 11.34 -4.56
CA VAL A 243 -35.26 10.58 -3.59
C VAL A 243 -35.32 9.07 -3.78
N PRO A 244 -36.52 8.42 -3.93
CA PRO A 244 -36.56 6.97 -4.12
C PRO A 244 -35.77 6.52 -5.35
N ALA A 245 -35.93 7.22 -6.49
CA ALA A 245 -35.20 6.88 -7.71
C ALA A 245 -33.69 7.11 -7.60
N ILE A 246 -33.27 8.13 -6.84
CA ILE A 246 -31.84 8.38 -6.56
C ILE A 246 -31.27 7.27 -5.66
N VAL A 247 -32.00 6.89 -4.61
CA VAL A 247 -31.58 5.83 -3.68
C VAL A 247 -31.40 4.49 -4.40
N ASP A 248 -32.30 4.17 -5.36
CA ASP A 248 -32.19 2.95 -6.18
C ASP A 248 -30.96 2.93 -7.10
N VAL A 249 -30.44 4.10 -7.45
CA VAL A 249 -29.19 4.22 -8.26
C VAL A 249 -27.94 4.13 -7.40
N LEU A 250 -28.03 4.52 -6.12
CA LEU A 250 -26.84 4.60 -5.26
C LEU A 250 -26.44 3.23 -4.70
N PRO A 251 -25.26 2.70 -5.03
CA PRO A 251 -24.69 1.51 -4.39
C PRO A 251 -24.08 1.91 -3.03
N GLY A 252 -24.89 2.27 -2.05
CA GLY A 252 -24.37 2.80 -0.79
C GLY A 252 -24.00 1.72 0.23
N ILE A 253 -23.04 2.02 1.11
CA ILE A 253 -22.63 1.18 2.24
C ILE A 253 -23.79 1.01 3.23
N LYS A 254 -24.63 2.02 3.37
CA LYS A 254 -25.89 2.09 4.13
C LYS A 254 -26.82 3.11 3.45
N SER A 255 -27.99 3.32 4.01
CA SER A 255 -28.92 4.36 3.53
C SER A 255 -28.24 5.74 3.50
N PRO A 256 -28.46 6.55 2.46
CA PRO A 256 -27.94 7.90 2.41
C PRO A 256 -28.58 8.78 3.49
N THR A 257 -27.88 9.84 3.89
CA THR A 257 -28.44 10.87 4.76
C THR A 257 -29.21 11.85 3.91
N ILE A 258 -30.47 12.15 4.29
CA ILE A 258 -31.34 13.09 3.57
C ILE A 258 -31.66 14.26 4.49
N MET A 259 -31.35 15.48 4.06
CA MET A 259 -31.57 16.71 4.80
C MET A 259 -32.47 17.67 4.02
N PRO A 260 -33.48 18.31 4.65
CA PRO A 260 -34.30 19.31 3.97
C PRO A 260 -33.45 20.54 3.61
N LEU A 261 -33.70 21.12 2.45
CA LEU A 261 -33.16 22.42 2.06
C LEU A 261 -34.09 23.56 2.48
N ALA A 262 -33.61 24.79 2.47
CA ALA A 262 -34.41 25.98 2.70
C ALA A 262 -35.51 26.17 1.62
N GLN A 263 -35.26 25.67 0.42
CA GLN A 263 -36.23 25.61 -0.66
C GLN A 263 -37.21 24.49 -0.37
N GLU A 264 -38.48 24.82 -0.29
CA GLU A 264 -39.59 23.87 -0.07
C GLU A 264 -39.61 22.81 -1.19
N GLY A 265 -39.84 21.54 -0.83
CA GLY A 265 -39.85 20.42 -1.77
C GLY A 265 -38.48 19.90 -2.21
N TRP A 266 -37.39 20.51 -1.72
CA TRP A 266 -36.00 20.08 -2.04
C TRP A 266 -35.27 19.50 -0.83
N CYS A 267 -34.34 18.62 -1.11
CA CYS A 267 -33.48 18.03 -0.09
C CYS A 267 -32.02 17.88 -0.59
N SER A 268 -31.11 17.77 0.34
CA SER A 268 -29.74 17.38 0.11
C SER A 268 -29.55 15.91 0.49
N ILE A 269 -28.92 15.16 -0.37
CA ILE A 269 -28.62 13.72 -0.21
C ILE A 269 -27.13 13.55 -0.08
N HIS A 270 -26.70 12.89 0.99
CA HIS A 270 -25.28 12.68 1.30
C HIS A 270 -25.01 11.18 1.36
N THR A 271 -23.92 10.75 0.71
CA THR A 271 -23.50 9.34 0.69
C THR A 271 -22.00 9.22 0.56
N VAL A 272 -21.49 8.02 0.79
CA VAL A 272 -20.08 7.65 0.53
C VAL A 272 -20.09 6.61 -0.57
N LEU A 273 -19.30 6.83 -1.60
CA LEU A 273 -19.17 5.96 -2.78
C LEU A 273 -17.70 5.72 -3.11
N ASP A 274 -17.43 4.60 -3.76
CA ASP A 274 -16.16 4.38 -4.46
C ASP A 274 -16.09 5.32 -5.67
N GLU A 275 -14.89 5.84 -5.96
CA GLU A 275 -14.70 6.79 -7.06
C GLU A 275 -15.08 6.20 -8.41
N GLU A 276 -14.73 4.94 -8.66
CA GLU A 276 -15.12 4.22 -9.89
C GLU A 276 -16.63 4.13 -10.01
N CYS A 277 -17.31 3.67 -8.94
CA CYS A 277 -18.77 3.64 -8.88
C CYS A 277 -19.41 4.99 -9.17
N PHE A 278 -18.85 6.08 -8.67
CA PHE A 278 -19.38 7.42 -8.91
C PHE A 278 -19.41 7.75 -10.41
N TRP A 279 -18.32 7.47 -11.14
CA TRP A 279 -18.28 7.76 -12.57
C TRP A 279 -19.28 6.93 -13.37
N ASP A 280 -19.54 5.68 -12.97
CA ASP A 280 -20.51 4.80 -13.62
C ASP A 280 -21.96 5.27 -13.46
N ILE A 281 -22.29 5.90 -12.32
CA ILE A 281 -23.68 6.25 -11.98
C ILE A 281 -24.03 7.73 -12.18
N ILE A 282 -23.04 8.62 -12.35
CA ILE A 282 -23.27 10.08 -12.39
C ILE A 282 -24.28 10.50 -13.47
N GLY A 283 -24.25 9.87 -14.63
CA GLY A 283 -25.21 10.11 -15.71
C GLY A 283 -26.65 9.78 -15.33
N ARG A 284 -26.82 8.64 -14.64
CA ARG A 284 -28.14 8.19 -14.14
C ARG A 284 -28.64 9.10 -13.03
N LEU A 285 -27.78 9.50 -12.08
CA LEU A 285 -28.15 10.44 -11.01
C LEU A 285 -28.70 11.76 -11.57
N LYS A 286 -28.04 12.32 -12.59
CA LYS A 286 -28.54 13.54 -13.25
C LYS A 286 -29.88 13.31 -13.94
N THR A 287 -30.09 12.17 -14.58
CA THR A 287 -31.33 11.84 -15.27
C THR A 287 -32.53 11.72 -14.31
N VAL A 288 -32.30 11.21 -13.10
CA VAL A 288 -33.35 11.08 -12.06
C VAL A 288 -33.53 12.35 -11.21
N GLY A 289 -32.86 13.45 -11.54
CA GLY A 289 -33.09 14.76 -10.96
C GLY A 289 -32.08 15.21 -9.90
N ALA A 290 -30.94 14.57 -9.81
CA ALA A 290 -29.86 15.06 -8.95
C ALA A 290 -29.14 16.26 -9.57
N GLU A 291 -28.97 17.33 -8.78
CA GLU A 291 -28.32 18.58 -9.17
C GLU A 291 -27.29 19.02 -8.13
N GLY A 292 -26.41 19.95 -8.50
CA GLY A 292 -25.42 20.52 -7.56
C GLY A 292 -24.54 19.47 -6.90
N ILE A 293 -24.11 18.46 -7.68
CA ILE A 293 -23.38 17.32 -7.16
C ILE A 293 -21.95 17.74 -6.82
N LEU A 294 -21.57 17.55 -5.54
CA LEU A 294 -20.22 17.78 -5.02
C LEU A 294 -19.57 16.46 -4.63
N VAL A 295 -18.32 16.30 -4.99
CA VAL A 295 -17.50 15.11 -4.69
C VAL A 295 -16.29 15.56 -3.91
N LEU A 296 -16.15 15.09 -2.67
CA LEU A 296 -15.08 15.47 -1.77
C LEU A 296 -14.24 14.25 -1.40
N PRO A 297 -12.91 14.38 -1.36
CA PRO A 297 -12.04 13.32 -0.86
C PRO A 297 -12.31 13.09 0.64
N ILE A 298 -12.19 11.83 1.07
CA ILE A 298 -12.24 11.46 2.47
C ILE A 298 -10.81 11.19 2.92
N GLU A 299 -10.30 11.93 3.90
CA GLU A 299 -8.95 11.71 4.40
C GLU A 299 -8.84 10.47 5.28
N LYS A 300 -9.86 10.18 6.07
CA LYS A 300 -9.88 9.06 7.02
C LYS A 300 -11.30 8.54 7.20
N MET A 301 -11.44 7.22 7.24
CA MET A 301 -12.71 6.57 7.50
C MET A 301 -12.52 5.45 8.52
N ILE A 302 -13.33 5.46 9.58
CA ILE A 302 -13.36 4.41 10.60
C ILE A 302 -14.67 3.64 10.41
N LEU A 303 -14.53 2.35 10.14
CA LEU A 303 -15.65 1.42 9.93
C LEU A 303 -16.08 0.75 11.23
#